data_127c4831a086f3662bb1e1a16849d3db
#
_entry.id   127c4831a086f3662bb1e1a16849d3db
#
_cell.length_a   1.000
_cell.length_b   1.000
_cell.length_c   1.000
_cell.angle_alpha   90.00
_cell.angle_beta   90.00
_cell.angle_gamma   90.00
#
_symmetry.space_group_name_H-M   'P 1'
#
loop_
_entity.id
_entity.type
_entity.pdbx_description
1 polymer ?
#
loop_
_entity_poly.entity_id
_entity_poly.type
_entity_poly.pdbx_seq_one_letter_code
_entity_poly.pdbx_strand_id
1 'polypeptide(L)'
;MATIKDPENALIMETTKGKVVIQLRPDLAPKHVERIKQLVREGFYDGIVFHRVIDGFMAQTGDPTGTGSGGSELPDLKAEFNAEPHVRGVCSMARTNAPHSANSQFFIVFDDARFLDKQYTVWGKVTEGMENVDKIKRGEPVRDPDRIVSMKVAADAA
;
A
#
# COMPACT_ATOMS: atom_id res chain seq x y z
N MET A 1 -18.79 -4.48 12.97
CA MET A 1 -18.04 -3.91 11.84
C MET A 1 -17.98 -2.39 11.99
N ALA A 2 -16.78 -1.84 11.91
CA ALA A 2 -16.62 -0.40 12.03
C ALA A 2 -17.22 0.33 10.82
N THR A 3 -17.89 1.45 11.06
CA THR A 3 -18.41 2.29 10.00
C THR A 3 -17.26 3.10 9.39
N ILE A 4 -17.13 3.08 8.07
CA ILE A 4 -16.13 3.87 7.37
C ILE A 4 -16.65 5.29 7.27
N LYS A 5 -15.95 6.24 7.91
CA LYS A 5 -16.41 7.63 8.02
C LYS A 5 -16.29 8.42 6.72
N ASP A 6 -15.27 8.13 5.93
CA ASP A 6 -15.01 8.84 4.68
C ASP A 6 -14.75 7.82 3.58
N PRO A 7 -15.79 7.20 3.03
CA PRO A 7 -15.62 6.10 2.07
C PRO A 7 -14.91 6.49 0.77
N GLU A 8 -14.97 7.76 0.36
CA GLU A 8 -14.23 8.21 -0.82
C GLU A 8 -12.71 8.18 -0.59
N ASN A 9 -12.27 8.30 0.66
CA ASN A 9 -10.85 8.26 1.01
C ASN A 9 -10.50 7.02 1.85
N ALA A 10 -11.16 5.91 1.56
CA ALA A 10 -10.86 4.63 2.19
C ALA A 10 -10.79 3.54 1.14
N LEU A 11 -9.90 2.57 1.36
CA LEU A 11 -9.76 1.40 0.48
C LEU A 11 -10.18 0.15 1.22
N ILE A 12 -10.85 -0.75 0.52
CA ILE A 12 -11.13 -2.10 1.00
C ILE A 12 -10.27 -3.05 0.18
N MET A 13 -9.29 -3.66 0.82
CA MET A 13 -8.38 -4.61 0.18
C MET A 13 -8.68 -6.01 0.69
N GLU A 14 -9.12 -6.89 -0.21
CA GLU A 14 -9.27 -8.31 0.12
C GLU A 14 -7.98 -9.01 -0.24
N THR A 15 -7.38 -9.69 0.73
CA THR A 15 -6.15 -10.45 0.51
C THR A 15 -6.43 -11.93 0.73
N THR A 16 -5.48 -12.79 0.35
CA THR A 16 -5.57 -14.22 0.64
C THR A 16 -5.53 -14.53 2.14
N LYS A 17 -5.21 -13.54 2.98
CA LYS A 17 -5.25 -13.67 4.44
C LYS A 17 -6.43 -12.95 5.10
N GLY A 18 -7.25 -12.26 4.32
CA GLY A 18 -8.44 -11.59 4.81
C GLY A 18 -8.53 -10.12 4.44
N LYS A 19 -9.56 -9.49 4.92
CA LYS A 19 -9.91 -8.10 4.60
C LYS A 19 -9.04 -7.09 5.35
N VAL A 20 -8.63 -6.04 4.65
CA VAL A 20 -7.88 -4.92 5.21
C VAL A 20 -8.55 -3.61 4.76
N VAL A 21 -8.75 -2.68 5.68
CA VAL A 21 -9.29 -1.35 5.36
C VAL A 21 -8.18 -0.33 5.57
N ILE A 22 -7.97 0.53 4.57
CA ILE A 22 -6.92 1.55 4.58
C ILE A 22 -7.58 2.92 4.48
N GLN A 23 -7.28 3.81 5.44
CA GLN A 23 -7.68 5.21 5.38
C GLN A 23 -6.66 5.97 4.54
N LEU A 24 -7.10 6.60 3.47
CA LEU A 24 -6.25 7.44 2.63
C LEU A 24 -6.06 8.81 3.29
N ARG A 25 -4.89 9.41 3.04
CA ARG A 25 -4.50 10.71 3.61
C ARG A 25 -4.17 11.70 2.48
N PRO A 26 -5.19 12.24 1.79
CA PRO A 26 -4.94 13.23 0.73
C PRO A 26 -4.37 14.55 1.27
N ASP A 27 -4.52 14.79 2.55
CA ASP A 27 -3.90 15.94 3.24
C ASP A 27 -2.37 15.82 3.28
N LEU A 28 -1.84 14.58 3.30
CA LEU A 28 -0.40 14.32 3.35
C LEU A 28 0.21 14.16 1.96
N ALA A 29 -0.48 13.50 1.04
CA ALA A 29 0.06 13.11 -0.25
C ALA A 29 -1.04 13.11 -1.32
N PRO A 30 -1.53 14.28 -1.74
CA PRO A 30 -2.68 14.36 -2.64
C PRO A 30 -2.46 13.64 -3.99
N LYS A 31 -1.27 13.74 -4.57
CA LYS A 31 -0.98 13.11 -5.86
C LYS A 31 -0.85 11.59 -5.74
N HIS A 32 -0.26 11.12 -4.64
CA HIS A 32 -0.16 9.68 -4.39
C HIS A 32 -1.53 9.06 -4.14
N VAL A 33 -2.38 9.73 -3.35
CA VAL A 33 -3.74 9.26 -3.11
C VAL A 33 -4.53 9.20 -4.42
N GLU A 34 -4.42 10.23 -5.24
CA GLU A 34 -5.08 10.27 -6.55
C GLU A 34 -4.63 9.09 -7.42
N ARG A 35 -3.31 8.82 -7.48
CA ARG A 35 -2.76 7.71 -8.25
C ARG A 35 -3.28 6.36 -7.74
N ILE A 36 -3.24 6.14 -6.43
CA ILE A 36 -3.70 4.90 -5.82
C ILE A 36 -5.18 4.66 -6.14
N LYS A 37 -6.01 5.69 -5.99
CA LYS A 37 -7.45 5.57 -6.29
C LYS A 37 -7.68 5.27 -7.78
N GLN A 38 -6.93 5.91 -8.67
CA GLN A 38 -7.04 5.65 -10.10
C GLN A 38 -6.72 4.19 -10.42
N LEU A 39 -5.59 3.69 -9.92
CA LEU A 39 -5.17 2.31 -10.17
C LEU A 39 -6.16 1.31 -9.56
N VAL A 40 -6.67 1.60 -8.36
CA VAL A 40 -7.68 0.75 -7.70
C VAL A 40 -8.94 0.67 -8.56
N ARG A 41 -9.41 1.80 -9.07
CA ARG A 41 -10.62 1.85 -9.90
C ARG A 41 -10.45 1.17 -11.24
N GLU A 42 -9.22 1.07 -11.73
CA GLU A 42 -8.90 0.36 -12.98
C GLU A 42 -8.70 -1.15 -12.76
N GLY A 43 -8.76 -1.62 -11.51
CA GLY A 43 -8.52 -3.03 -11.19
C GLY A 43 -7.06 -3.42 -11.26
N PHE A 44 -6.15 -2.44 -11.28
CA PHE A 44 -4.71 -2.68 -11.45
C PHE A 44 -4.13 -3.60 -10.39
N TYR A 45 -4.54 -3.41 -9.13
CA TYR A 45 -3.98 -4.18 -8.00
C TYR A 45 -4.56 -5.58 -7.85
N ASP A 46 -5.66 -5.88 -8.53
CA ASP A 46 -6.33 -7.19 -8.39
C ASP A 46 -5.38 -8.31 -8.85
N GLY A 47 -5.16 -9.29 -8.00
CA GLY A 47 -4.32 -10.43 -8.29
C GLY A 47 -2.82 -10.21 -8.08
N ILE A 48 -2.38 -9.01 -7.71
CA ILE A 48 -0.95 -8.71 -7.51
C ILE A 48 -0.47 -9.33 -6.20
N VAL A 49 0.72 -9.93 -6.25
CA VAL A 49 1.30 -10.63 -5.10
C VAL A 49 2.06 -9.68 -4.17
N PHE A 50 2.19 -10.09 -2.91
CA PHE A 50 3.11 -9.45 -1.97
C PHE A 50 4.49 -10.08 -2.19
N HIS A 51 5.29 -9.48 -3.03
CA HIS A 51 6.53 -10.08 -3.52
C HIS A 51 7.71 -9.96 -2.56
N ARG A 52 7.63 -9.05 -1.59
CA ARG A 52 8.70 -8.80 -0.61
C ARG A 52 8.07 -8.50 0.75
N VAL A 53 8.28 -9.40 1.71
CA VAL A 53 7.68 -9.26 3.05
C VAL A 53 8.75 -9.58 4.08
N ILE A 54 9.15 -8.58 4.85
CA ILE A 54 10.22 -8.70 5.84
C ILE A 54 9.61 -8.64 7.24
N ASP A 55 9.79 -9.71 7.99
CA ASP A 55 9.24 -9.82 9.35
C ASP A 55 9.72 -8.65 10.22
N GLY A 56 8.80 -8.07 10.97
CA GLY A 56 9.10 -6.94 11.85
C GLY A 56 9.34 -5.62 11.13
N PHE A 57 9.22 -5.60 9.80
CA PHE A 57 9.48 -4.39 9.00
C PHE A 57 8.27 -4.01 8.16
N MET A 58 8.04 -4.69 7.03
CA MET A 58 6.95 -4.28 6.12
C MET A 58 6.55 -5.40 5.16
N ALA A 59 5.35 -5.23 4.55
CA ALA A 59 4.86 -6.06 3.45
C ALA A 59 4.76 -5.18 2.20
N GLN A 60 5.47 -5.54 1.13
CA GLN A 60 5.52 -4.75 -0.12
C GLN A 60 4.78 -5.46 -1.25
N THR A 61 4.02 -4.69 -2.02
CA THR A 61 3.21 -5.17 -3.13
C THR A 61 3.08 -4.09 -4.20
N GLY A 62 2.25 -4.32 -5.20
CA GLY A 62 1.92 -3.30 -6.21
C GLY A 62 2.71 -3.40 -7.49
N ASP A 63 3.50 -4.47 -7.68
CA ASP A 63 4.22 -4.74 -8.92
C ASP A 63 3.47 -5.82 -9.70
N PRO A 64 2.90 -5.51 -10.87
CA PRO A 64 2.17 -6.51 -11.66
C PRO A 64 3.03 -7.65 -12.15
N THR A 65 4.37 -7.47 -12.23
CA THR A 65 5.29 -8.55 -12.62
C THR A 65 5.68 -9.43 -11.45
N GLY A 66 5.49 -8.98 -10.20
CA GLY A 66 5.83 -9.74 -9.00
C GLY A 66 7.33 -9.85 -8.72
N THR A 67 8.16 -9.10 -9.44
CA THR A 67 9.64 -9.18 -9.32
C THR A 67 10.26 -8.06 -8.48
N GLY A 68 9.51 -6.99 -8.24
CA GLY A 68 10.00 -5.78 -7.59
C GLY A 68 10.49 -4.72 -8.58
N SER A 69 10.52 -5.03 -9.88
CA SER A 69 11.03 -4.13 -10.91
C SER A 69 9.94 -3.44 -11.71
N GLY A 70 8.69 -3.86 -11.58
CA GLY A 70 7.59 -3.37 -12.41
C GLY A 70 6.76 -2.27 -11.76
N GLY A 71 5.84 -1.73 -12.54
CA GLY A 71 4.91 -0.71 -12.08
C GLY A 71 3.81 -0.52 -13.10
N SER A 72 3.03 0.55 -12.94
CA SER A 72 1.98 0.89 -13.89
C SER A 72 2.59 1.56 -15.12
N GLU A 73 1.78 1.70 -16.18
CA GLU A 73 2.19 2.42 -17.40
C GLU A 73 2.11 3.94 -17.24
N LEU A 74 1.59 4.42 -16.11
CA LEU A 74 1.51 5.85 -15.82
C LEU A 74 2.89 6.40 -15.47
N PRO A 75 3.09 7.72 -15.62
CA PRO A 75 4.40 8.30 -15.28
C PRO A 75 4.70 8.22 -13.79
N ASP A 76 5.98 8.25 -13.44
CA ASP A 76 6.41 8.24 -12.04
C ASP A 76 5.89 9.47 -11.30
N LEU A 77 5.68 9.31 -9.99
CA LEU A 77 5.18 10.36 -9.13
C LEU A 77 6.32 11.13 -8.49
N LYS A 78 6.18 12.43 -8.44
CA LYS A 78 7.07 13.28 -7.66
C LYS A 78 6.84 13.02 -6.18
N ALA A 79 7.92 12.98 -5.40
CA ALA A 79 7.83 12.72 -3.96
C ALA A 79 6.94 13.76 -3.26
N GLU A 80 6.19 13.29 -2.27
CA GLU A 80 5.35 14.13 -1.40
C GLU A 80 5.72 13.84 0.05
N PHE A 81 7.01 13.95 0.36
CA PHE A 81 7.50 13.66 1.71
C PHE A 81 6.80 14.54 2.74
N ASN A 82 6.47 13.95 3.87
CA ASN A 82 5.76 14.62 4.94
C ASN A 82 6.29 14.15 6.29
N ALA A 83 5.76 14.71 7.37
CA ALA A 83 6.25 14.44 8.72
C ALA A 83 5.54 13.26 9.40
N GLU A 84 4.63 12.56 8.69
CA GLU A 84 3.93 11.43 9.27
C GLU A 84 4.92 10.31 9.57
N PRO A 85 4.98 9.80 10.82
CA PRO A 85 5.95 8.76 11.16
C PRO A 85 5.58 7.41 10.57
N HIS A 86 6.60 6.64 10.19
CA HIS A 86 6.44 5.26 9.71
C HIS A 86 6.31 4.33 10.92
N VAL A 87 5.09 4.10 11.35
CA VAL A 87 4.77 3.22 12.47
C VAL A 87 3.80 2.13 12.00
N ARG A 88 3.51 1.17 12.87
CA ARG A 88 2.64 0.03 12.53
C ARG A 88 1.35 0.47 11.84
N GLY A 89 1.05 -0.15 10.70
CA GLY A 89 -0.16 0.10 9.91
C GLY A 89 -0.03 1.19 8.86
N VAL A 90 1.05 1.95 8.85
CA VAL A 90 1.25 3.02 7.87
C VAL A 90 1.49 2.43 6.49
N CYS A 91 0.86 3.02 5.47
CA CYS A 91 1.06 2.68 4.06
C CYS A 91 1.87 3.79 3.41
N SER A 92 2.99 3.40 2.81
CA SER A 92 3.94 4.33 2.21
C SER A 92 4.34 3.82 0.83
N MET A 93 4.78 4.72 -0.04
CA MET A 93 5.09 4.37 -1.43
C MET A 93 6.52 3.90 -1.58
N ALA A 94 6.70 2.72 -2.18
CA ALA A 94 8.02 2.23 -2.54
C ALA A 94 8.56 3.01 -3.73
N ARG A 95 9.88 3.13 -3.81
CA ARG A 95 10.57 3.83 -4.90
C ARG A 95 11.97 3.26 -5.06
N THR A 96 12.63 3.63 -6.16
CA THR A 96 14.06 3.34 -6.35
C THR A 96 14.90 4.35 -5.56
N ASN A 97 16.21 4.37 -5.78
CA ASN A 97 17.08 5.37 -5.15
C ASN A 97 16.77 6.80 -5.62
N ALA A 98 16.11 6.96 -6.77
CA ALA A 98 15.66 8.26 -7.25
C ALA A 98 14.44 8.70 -6.45
N PRO A 99 14.46 9.88 -5.79
CA PRO A 99 13.37 10.29 -4.89
C PRO A 99 12.02 10.51 -5.59
N HIS A 100 12.03 10.75 -6.90
CA HIS A 100 10.82 10.99 -7.69
C HIS A 100 10.52 9.81 -8.62
N SER A 101 10.66 8.59 -8.12
CA SER A 101 10.47 7.36 -8.90
C SER A 101 9.31 6.48 -8.43
N ALA A 102 8.48 6.97 -7.50
CA ALA A 102 7.31 6.23 -7.03
C ALA A 102 6.33 6.03 -8.19
N ASN A 103 5.68 4.88 -8.23
CA ASN A 103 4.73 4.58 -9.32
C ASN A 103 3.48 3.85 -8.82
N SER A 104 3.59 2.55 -8.49
CA SER A 104 2.45 1.75 -8.04
C SER A 104 2.78 0.88 -6.84
N GLN A 105 4.06 0.56 -6.61
CA GLN A 105 4.43 -0.30 -5.49
C GLN A 105 4.32 0.45 -4.18
N PHE A 106 3.78 -0.22 -3.17
CA PHE A 106 3.66 0.35 -1.84
C PHE A 106 3.94 -0.72 -0.78
N PHE A 107 4.13 -0.29 0.45
CA PHE A 107 4.34 -1.22 1.56
C PHE A 107 3.51 -0.81 2.78
N ILE A 108 3.18 -1.81 3.59
CA ILE A 108 2.47 -1.63 4.85
C ILE A 108 3.44 -1.98 5.98
N VAL A 109 3.63 -1.07 6.91
CA VAL A 109 4.62 -1.20 7.98
C VAL A 109 4.10 -2.11 9.09
N PHE A 110 4.91 -3.09 9.51
CA PHE A 110 4.55 -4.00 10.60
C PHE A 110 4.84 -3.43 11.99
N ASP A 111 5.91 -2.64 12.09
CA ASP A 111 6.41 -2.15 13.37
C ASP A 111 7.12 -0.82 13.14
N ASP A 112 7.72 -0.24 14.17
CA ASP A 112 8.40 1.05 14.10
C ASP A 112 9.49 1.04 13.02
N ALA A 113 9.33 1.87 12.00
CA ALA A 113 10.28 2.04 10.91
C ALA A 113 10.56 3.53 10.68
N ARG A 114 10.67 4.31 11.76
CA ARG A 114 10.85 5.77 11.67
C ARG A 114 12.16 6.19 11.01
N PHE A 115 13.10 5.27 10.79
CA PHE A 115 14.27 5.54 9.97
C PHE A 115 13.92 5.84 8.51
N LEU A 116 12.68 5.57 8.09
CA LEU A 116 12.18 5.90 6.76
C LEU A 116 11.52 7.28 6.70
N ASP A 117 11.33 7.94 7.85
CA ASP A 117 10.59 9.21 7.92
C ASP A 117 11.22 10.26 7.02
N LYS A 118 10.34 10.99 6.30
CA LYS A 118 10.71 12.07 5.38
C LYS A 118 11.54 11.61 4.18
N GLN A 119 11.68 10.30 3.98
CA GLN A 119 12.40 9.72 2.84
C GLN A 119 11.47 8.92 1.91
N TYR A 120 10.25 8.61 2.37
CA TYR A 120 9.22 7.92 1.60
C TYR A 120 7.90 8.65 1.80
N THR A 121 7.00 8.54 0.82
CA THR A 121 5.71 9.25 0.86
C THR A 121 4.67 8.40 1.56
N VAL A 122 4.27 8.82 2.76
CA VAL A 122 3.13 8.22 3.48
C VAL A 122 1.85 8.73 2.86
N TRP A 123 0.94 7.82 2.50
CA TRP A 123 -0.34 8.19 1.88
C TRP A 123 -1.56 7.56 2.57
N GLY A 124 -1.36 6.69 3.51
CA GLY A 124 -2.49 6.04 4.19
C GLY A 124 -2.09 5.26 5.42
N LYS A 125 -3.11 4.71 6.08
CA LYS A 125 -2.92 3.90 7.28
C LYS A 125 -4.01 2.84 7.36
N VAL A 126 -3.63 1.61 7.76
CA VAL A 126 -4.60 0.54 8.03
C VAL A 126 -5.41 0.89 9.26
N THR A 127 -6.74 0.86 9.13
CA THR A 127 -7.66 1.15 10.23
C THR A 127 -8.39 -0.12 10.71
N GLU A 128 -8.42 -1.16 9.88
CA GLU A 128 -9.09 -2.42 10.23
C GLU A 128 -8.37 -3.56 9.50
N GLY A 129 -8.20 -4.70 10.16
CA GLY A 129 -7.64 -5.88 9.51
C GLY A 129 -6.12 -5.97 9.56
N MET A 130 -5.45 -5.19 10.41
CA MET A 130 -3.98 -5.29 10.52
C MET A 130 -3.54 -6.69 10.94
N GLU A 131 -4.35 -7.41 11.73
CA GLU A 131 -4.08 -8.80 12.09
C GLU A 131 -4.00 -9.71 10.85
N ASN A 132 -4.70 -9.37 9.77
CA ASN A 132 -4.62 -10.09 8.50
C ASN A 132 -3.32 -9.77 7.76
N VAL A 133 -2.86 -8.53 7.83
CA VAL A 133 -1.57 -8.13 7.27
C VAL A 133 -0.44 -8.90 7.98
N ASP A 134 -0.56 -9.08 9.28
CA ASP A 134 0.42 -9.83 10.08
C ASP A 134 0.57 -11.28 9.61
N LYS A 135 -0.44 -11.84 8.96
CA LYS A 135 -0.45 -13.24 8.50
C LYS A 135 0.17 -13.41 7.11
N ILE A 136 0.48 -12.32 6.42
CA ILE A 136 1.05 -12.39 5.07
C ILE A 136 2.41 -13.08 5.12
N LYS A 137 2.61 -14.02 4.20
CA LYS A 137 3.80 -14.86 4.18
C LYS A 137 5.07 -14.04 3.99
N ARG A 138 6.06 -14.29 4.83
CA ARG A 138 7.36 -13.60 4.81
C ARG A 138 8.27 -14.17 3.73
N GLY A 139 9.18 -13.33 3.25
CA GLY A 139 10.22 -13.72 2.29
C GLY A 139 10.72 -12.53 1.47
N GLU A 140 11.93 -12.68 0.94
CA GLU A 140 12.57 -11.66 0.12
C GLU A 140 13.43 -12.35 -0.94
N PRO A 141 12.82 -12.75 -2.09
CA PRO A 141 11.40 -12.69 -2.43
C PRO A 141 10.57 -13.72 -1.69
N VAL A 142 9.25 -13.55 -1.70
CA VAL A 142 8.33 -14.50 -1.06
C VAL A 142 8.12 -15.68 -2.00
N ARG A 143 8.24 -16.89 -1.46
CA ARG A 143 7.90 -18.11 -2.19
C ARG A 143 6.43 -18.42 -1.97
N ASP A 144 5.68 -18.71 -3.05
CA ASP A 144 4.23 -18.91 -3.04
C ASP A 144 3.53 -17.76 -2.29
N PRO A 145 3.66 -16.52 -2.81
CA PRO A 145 3.24 -15.35 -2.06
C PRO A 145 1.73 -15.21 -1.92
N ASP A 146 1.31 -14.56 -0.83
CA ASP A 146 -0.06 -14.08 -0.71
C ASP A 146 -0.29 -12.99 -1.75
N ARG A 147 -1.57 -12.73 -2.04
CA ARG A 147 -1.93 -11.77 -3.09
C ARG A 147 -3.08 -10.89 -2.66
N ILE A 148 -3.22 -9.77 -3.36
CA ILE A 148 -4.41 -8.94 -3.29
C ILE A 148 -5.45 -9.63 -4.18
N VAL A 149 -6.54 -10.10 -3.58
CA VAL A 149 -7.65 -10.72 -4.34
C VAL A 149 -8.40 -9.63 -5.10
N SER A 150 -8.73 -8.54 -4.39
CA SER A 150 -9.37 -7.38 -4.99
C SER A 150 -9.10 -6.15 -4.15
N MET A 151 -9.21 -4.97 -4.76
CA MET A 151 -9.00 -3.71 -4.06
C MET A 151 -9.98 -2.68 -4.62
N LYS A 152 -10.73 -2.04 -3.73
CA LYS A 152 -11.76 -1.07 -4.12
C LYS A 152 -11.72 0.16 -3.25
N VAL A 153 -12.10 1.29 -3.84
CA VAL A 153 -12.42 2.49 -3.04
C VAL A 153 -13.74 2.18 -2.32
N ALA A 154 -13.80 2.44 -1.02
CA ALA A 154 -14.96 2.04 -0.22
C ALA A 154 -16.27 2.62 -0.75
N ALA A 155 -16.26 3.84 -1.26
CA ALA A 155 -17.44 4.46 -1.86
C ALA A 155 -18.00 3.66 -3.04
N ASP A 156 -17.14 2.92 -3.76
CA ASP A 156 -17.53 2.13 -4.92
C ASP A 156 -18.01 0.72 -4.55
N ALA A 157 -17.82 0.32 -3.30
CA ALA A 157 -18.14 -1.03 -2.83
C ALA A 157 -19.52 -1.14 -2.17
N ALA A 158 -20.22 -0.03 -2.09
CA ALA A 158 -21.54 0.02 -1.46
C ALA A 158 -22.61 -0.69 -2.30
#